data_89fce09b94b4408116ddd6e4db1a02e6
#
_entry.id   89fce09b94b4408116ddd6e4db1a02e6
#
_cell.length_a   1.000
_cell.length_b   1.000
_cell.length_c   1.000
_cell.angle_alpha   90.00
_cell.angle_beta   90.00
_cell.angle_gamma   90.00
#
_symmetry.space_group_name_H-M   'P 1'
#
loop_
_entity.id
_entity.type
_entity.pdbx_description
1 polymer ?
#
loop_
_entity_poly.entity_id
_entity_poly.type
_entity_poly.pdbx_seq_one_letter_code
_entity_poly.pdbx_strand_id
1 'polypeptide(L)'
;GILKSKGSSVKAYQGNALKLSRFADETFDVTLLLGPMYHLYTFEDKVKALCEAKRVTKKNGLIFVAYLMNDYGVLMYGFKENMVKECLGDGRLTEDFHCVSKEKDLYEYVTLSDIEKINKAVSLQREKIIAPDGAANYMRPVLKEMDEETFELFVRYQMSVAERMDLMGASAHTVDILRVS
;
A
#
# COMPACT_ATOMS: atom_id res chain seq x y z
N GLY A 1 20.06 -11.86 -2.34
CA GLY A 1 20.97 -12.05 -1.23
C GLY A 1 20.22 -12.15 0.08
N ILE A 2 20.42 -13.22 0.83
CA ILE A 2 19.83 -13.42 2.16
C ILE A 2 20.45 -12.38 3.08
N LEU A 3 19.69 -11.39 3.54
CA LEU A 3 20.09 -10.48 4.61
C LEU A 3 20.26 -11.32 5.90
N LYS A 4 21.49 -11.72 6.20
CA LYS A 4 21.84 -12.20 7.53
C LYS A 4 21.89 -10.98 8.45
N SER A 5 20.80 -10.69 9.16
CA SER A 5 20.82 -9.71 10.24
C SER A 5 21.65 -10.25 11.39
N LYS A 6 22.89 -9.78 11.51
CA LYS A 6 23.74 -10.10 12.67
C LYS A 6 23.03 -9.63 13.95
N GLY A 7 22.67 -10.59 14.81
CA GLY A 7 22.14 -10.31 16.16
C GLY A 7 20.64 -10.14 16.31
N SER A 8 19.82 -10.34 15.26
CA SER A 8 18.34 -10.33 15.39
C SER A 8 17.75 -11.73 15.31
N SER A 9 16.62 -11.95 16.00
CA SER A 9 15.83 -13.18 15.92
C SER A 9 15.01 -13.32 14.63
N VAL A 10 15.28 -12.48 13.62
CA VAL A 10 14.54 -12.48 12.34
C VAL A 10 14.96 -13.65 11.47
N LYS A 11 13.97 -14.42 11.01
CA LYS A 11 14.15 -15.47 10.01
C LYS A 11 13.65 -14.94 8.66
N ALA A 12 14.54 -14.88 7.67
CA ALA A 12 14.23 -14.45 6.31
C ALA A 12 14.06 -15.67 5.40
N TYR A 13 13.00 -15.66 4.60
CA TYR A 13 12.70 -16.70 3.63
C TYR A 13 12.35 -16.08 2.28
N GLN A 14 12.82 -16.70 1.21
CA GLN A 14 12.33 -16.38 -0.13
C GLN A 14 10.97 -17.05 -0.31
N GLY A 15 9.98 -16.31 -0.85
CA GLY A 15 8.61 -16.80 -1.05
C GLY A 15 7.81 -15.91 -1.97
N ASN A 16 6.57 -16.30 -2.19
CA ASN A 16 5.58 -15.57 -2.96
C ASN A 16 4.35 -15.32 -2.09
N ALA A 17 3.87 -14.08 -2.04
CA ALA A 17 2.69 -13.71 -1.25
C ALA A 17 1.42 -14.45 -1.67
N LEU A 18 1.35 -14.93 -2.92
CA LEU A 18 0.24 -15.74 -3.43
C LEU A 18 0.24 -17.18 -2.90
N LYS A 19 1.31 -17.62 -2.22
CA LYS A 19 1.44 -18.97 -1.71
C LYS A 19 2.37 -18.99 -0.50
N LEU A 20 1.81 -18.94 0.69
CA LEU A 20 2.51 -19.00 1.98
C LEU A 20 2.45 -20.41 2.62
N SER A 21 2.43 -21.47 1.79
CA SER A 21 2.26 -22.88 2.23
C SER A 21 3.33 -23.38 3.21
N ARG A 22 4.43 -22.66 3.38
CA ARG A 22 5.44 -22.91 4.42
C ARG A 22 4.90 -22.71 5.83
N PHE A 23 3.92 -21.83 5.99
CA PHE A 23 3.33 -21.50 7.27
C PHE A 23 1.96 -22.16 7.39
N ALA A 24 1.72 -22.78 8.55
CA ALA A 24 0.41 -23.33 8.91
C ALA A 24 -0.62 -22.18 9.06
N ASP A 25 -1.89 -22.55 9.06
CA ASP A 25 -2.97 -21.64 9.38
C ASP A 25 -2.79 -21.08 10.80
N GLU A 26 -3.25 -19.88 11.03
CA GLU A 26 -3.24 -19.22 12.34
C GLU A 26 -1.87 -19.21 13.05
N THR A 27 -0.81 -18.97 12.28
CA THR A 27 0.57 -18.96 12.82
C THR A 27 0.92 -17.63 13.50
N PHE A 28 0.49 -16.49 12.92
CA PHE A 28 0.97 -15.16 13.31
C PHE A 28 -0.11 -14.34 14.01
N ASP A 29 0.27 -13.58 15.02
CA ASP A 29 -0.61 -12.60 15.69
C ASP A 29 -0.81 -11.35 14.82
N VAL A 30 0.23 -11.00 14.04
CA VAL A 30 0.24 -9.86 13.09
C VAL A 30 0.91 -10.29 11.79
N THR A 31 0.30 -9.93 10.67
CA THR A 31 0.87 -10.12 9.33
C THR A 31 1.04 -8.77 8.63
N LEU A 32 2.22 -8.52 8.09
CA LEU A 32 2.55 -7.31 7.34
C LEU A 32 2.63 -7.62 5.85
N LEU A 33 1.71 -7.07 5.06
CA LEU A 33 1.66 -7.18 3.59
C LEU A 33 2.04 -5.82 2.98
N LEU A 34 3.29 -5.38 3.25
CA LEU A 34 3.77 -4.02 2.97
C LEU A 34 4.60 -3.92 1.68
N GLY A 35 4.20 -4.60 0.64
CA GLY A 35 4.91 -4.59 -0.65
C GLY A 35 4.15 -5.31 -1.75
N PRO A 36 3.67 -6.52 -1.52
CA PRO A 36 3.11 -7.35 -2.58
C PRO A 36 1.96 -6.71 -3.37
N MET A 37 1.06 -5.96 -2.71
CA MET A 37 -0.19 -5.50 -3.33
C MET A 37 0.01 -4.57 -4.52
N TYR A 38 1.06 -3.77 -4.55
CA TYR A 38 1.37 -2.91 -5.68
C TYR A 38 2.33 -3.54 -6.72
N HIS A 39 2.55 -4.86 -6.61
CA HIS A 39 3.21 -5.70 -7.62
C HIS A 39 2.29 -6.83 -8.11
N LEU A 40 1.01 -6.77 -7.76
CA LEU A 40 -0.03 -7.70 -8.21
C LEU A 40 -1.00 -6.92 -9.09
N TYR A 41 -1.06 -7.24 -10.38
CA TYR A 41 -1.74 -6.43 -11.39
C TYR A 41 -3.19 -6.86 -11.63
N THR A 42 -3.61 -8.00 -11.10
CA THR A 42 -4.99 -8.48 -11.20
C THR A 42 -5.72 -8.40 -9.86
N PHE A 43 -7.03 -8.22 -9.92
CA PHE A 43 -7.88 -8.28 -8.74
C PHE A 43 -7.78 -9.63 -8.04
N GLU A 44 -7.77 -10.72 -8.82
CA GLU A 44 -7.70 -12.11 -8.35
C GLU A 44 -6.42 -12.37 -7.57
N ASP A 45 -5.28 -11.89 -8.03
CA ASP A 45 -4.01 -12.06 -7.33
C ASP A 45 -3.96 -11.25 -6.03
N LYS A 46 -4.50 -10.02 -6.02
CA LYS A 46 -4.64 -9.22 -4.80
C LYS A 46 -5.52 -9.93 -3.77
N VAL A 47 -6.67 -10.46 -4.18
CA VAL A 47 -7.57 -11.27 -3.34
C VAL A 47 -6.85 -12.50 -2.82
N LYS A 48 -6.13 -13.22 -3.67
CA LYS A 48 -5.38 -14.43 -3.30
C LYS A 48 -4.28 -14.14 -2.27
N ALA A 49 -3.51 -13.07 -2.46
CA ALA A 49 -2.49 -12.66 -1.49
C ALA A 49 -3.10 -12.31 -0.13
N LEU A 50 -4.23 -11.61 -0.14
CA LEU A 50 -4.93 -11.26 1.09
C LEU A 50 -5.58 -12.48 1.76
N CYS A 51 -6.07 -13.46 0.99
CA CYS A 51 -6.53 -14.76 1.52
C CYS A 51 -5.41 -15.53 2.20
N GLU A 52 -4.21 -15.57 1.62
CA GLU A 52 -3.05 -16.22 2.24
C GLU A 52 -2.62 -15.49 3.53
N ALA A 53 -2.60 -14.14 3.51
CA ALA A 53 -2.36 -13.36 4.72
C ALA A 53 -3.39 -13.65 5.81
N LYS A 54 -4.69 -13.72 5.45
CA LYS A 54 -5.78 -14.08 6.36
C LYS A 54 -5.57 -15.48 6.94
N ARG A 55 -5.27 -16.47 6.10
CA ARG A 55 -5.07 -17.87 6.52
C ARG A 55 -3.96 -18.02 7.55
N VAL A 56 -2.82 -17.35 7.35
CA VAL A 56 -1.67 -17.47 8.25
C VAL A 56 -1.78 -16.60 9.51
N THR A 57 -2.73 -15.66 9.54
CA THR A 57 -2.98 -14.80 10.70
C THR A 57 -3.99 -15.46 11.61
N LYS A 58 -3.72 -15.47 12.91
CA LYS A 58 -4.62 -16.01 13.94
C LYS A 58 -5.95 -15.29 13.97
N LYS A 59 -6.97 -15.95 14.46
CA LYS A 59 -8.24 -15.33 14.81
C LYS A 59 -8.03 -14.14 15.75
N ASN A 60 -8.71 -13.02 15.49
CA ASN A 60 -8.54 -11.71 16.13
C ASN A 60 -7.18 -11.04 15.88
N GLY A 61 -6.28 -11.65 15.09
CA GLY A 61 -5.02 -11.04 14.67
C GLY A 61 -5.23 -9.92 13.65
N LEU A 62 -4.17 -9.15 13.40
CA LEU A 62 -4.20 -7.99 12.50
C LEU A 62 -3.38 -8.24 11.25
N ILE A 63 -3.89 -7.71 10.13
CA ILE A 63 -3.17 -7.67 8.86
C ILE A 63 -2.99 -6.20 8.47
N PHE A 64 -1.75 -5.78 8.22
CA PHE A 64 -1.42 -4.46 7.69
C PHE A 64 -1.13 -4.57 6.21
N VAL A 65 -1.90 -3.89 5.38
CA VAL A 65 -1.82 -4.00 3.92
C VAL A 65 -1.49 -2.65 3.32
N ALA A 66 -0.34 -2.52 2.65
CA ALA A 66 0.03 -1.29 1.96
C ALA A 66 -0.39 -1.32 0.50
N TYR A 67 -0.91 -0.19 0.04
CA TYR A 67 -1.29 0.07 -1.36
C TYR A 67 -0.66 1.37 -1.85
N LEU A 68 -0.44 1.48 -3.16
CA LEU A 68 -0.14 2.74 -3.85
C LEU A 68 -1.42 3.35 -4.38
N MET A 69 -1.60 4.67 -4.16
CA MET A 69 -2.85 5.34 -4.46
C MET A 69 -2.87 5.93 -5.87
N ASN A 70 -3.99 5.73 -6.56
CA ASN A 70 -4.25 6.19 -7.93
C ASN A 70 -3.97 7.69 -8.10
N ASP A 71 -4.56 8.54 -7.24
CA ASP A 71 -4.45 9.99 -7.40
C ASP A 71 -3.03 10.48 -7.24
N TYR A 72 -2.23 9.84 -6.38
CA TYR A 72 -0.80 10.11 -6.29
C TYR A 72 -0.09 9.79 -7.62
N GLY A 73 -0.39 8.64 -8.24
CA GLY A 73 0.14 8.26 -9.55
C GLY A 73 -0.19 9.29 -10.64
N VAL A 74 -1.46 9.67 -10.73
CA VAL A 74 -1.95 10.67 -11.68
C VAL A 74 -1.25 12.03 -11.48
N LEU A 75 -1.18 12.52 -10.25
CA LEU A 75 -0.59 13.84 -9.95
C LEU A 75 0.93 13.86 -10.19
N MET A 76 1.64 12.83 -9.71
CA MET A 76 3.11 12.83 -9.75
C MET A 76 3.67 12.40 -11.10
N TYR A 77 3.11 11.36 -11.72
CA TYR A 77 3.61 10.86 -13.00
C TYR A 77 2.82 11.38 -14.19
N GLY A 78 1.53 11.60 -14.04
CA GLY A 78 0.71 12.20 -15.09
C GLY A 78 1.00 13.68 -15.26
N PHE A 79 0.66 14.49 -14.28
CA PHE A 79 0.70 15.95 -14.41
C PHE A 79 2.09 16.55 -14.15
N LYS A 80 2.74 16.23 -13.04
CA LYS A 80 4.03 16.83 -12.68
C LYS A 80 5.12 16.47 -13.69
N GLU A 81 5.17 15.25 -14.18
CA GLU A 81 6.11 14.81 -15.22
C GLU A 81 5.61 15.10 -16.64
N ASN A 82 4.44 15.76 -16.79
CA ASN A 82 3.82 16.15 -18.06
C ASN A 82 3.53 14.95 -19.00
N MET A 83 3.24 13.80 -18.44
CA MET A 83 2.97 12.55 -19.17
C MET A 83 1.47 12.28 -19.38
N VAL A 84 0.57 13.07 -18.81
CA VAL A 84 -0.86 12.80 -18.76
C VAL A 84 -1.48 12.59 -20.16
N LYS A 85 -1.12 13.40 -21.15
CA LYS A 85 -1.65 13.27 -22.52
C LYS A 85 -1.18 11.97 -23.19
N GLU A 86 0.07 11.61 -22.98
CA GLU A 86 0.63 10.35 -23.50
C GLU A 86 -0.04 9.16 -22.84
N CYS A 87 -0.19 9.17 -21.51
CA CYS A 87 -0.84 8.11 -20.76
C CYS A 87 -2.31 7.91 -21.14
N LEU A 88 -3.05 8.98 -21.42
CA LEU A 88 -4.41 8.90 -21.98
C LEU A 88 -4.41 8.30 -23.39
N GLY A 89 -3.43 8.70 -24.23
CA GLY A 89 -3.35 8.25 -25.62
C GLY A 89 -2.95 6.78 -25.79
N ASP A 90 -2.13 6.24 -24.90
CA ASP A 90 -1.63 4.85 -24.95
C ASP A 90 -2.35 3.88 -23.99
N GLY A 91 -3.36 4.38 -23.25
CA GLY A 91 -4.22 3.59 -22.37
C GLY A 91 -3.58 3.22 -21.02
N ARG A 92 -2.48 3.88 -20.61
CA ARG A 92 -1.96 3.79 -19.23
C ARG A 92 -2.82 4.57 -18.23
N LEU A 93 -3.71 5.42 -18.74
CA LEU A 93 -4.67 6.18 -17.96
C LEU A 93 -6.01 6.13 -18.69
N THR A 94 -7.10 5.87 -17.97
CA THR A 94 -8.46 5.94 -18.52
C THR A 94 -8.94 7.40 -18.61
N GLU A 95 -10.05 7.65 -19.31
CA GLU A 95 -10.63 9.01 -19.42
C GLU A 95 -11.08 9.58 -18.07
N ASP A 96 -11.43 8.72 -17.11
CA ASP A 96 -11.77 9.08 -15.73
C ASP A 96 -10.55 9.05 -14.80
N PHE A 97 -9.34 9.09 -15.36
CA PHE A 97 -8.06 9.15 -14.65
C PHE A 97 -7.77 7.96 -13.73
N HIS A 98 -8.19 6.76 -14.11
CA HIS A 98 -7.76 5.53 -13.44
C HIS A 98 -6.47 5.01 -14.08
N CYS A 99 -5.43 4.76 -13.27
CA CYS A 99 -4.17 4.18 -13.73
C CYS A 99 -4.39 2.72 -14.17
N VAL A 100 -3.85 2.36 -15.33
CA VAL A 100 -3.91 1.01 -15.89
C VAL A 100 -2.48 0.48 -15.99
N SER A 101 -2.09 -0.35 -15.05
CA SER A 101 -0.76 -0.95 -15.00
C SER A 101 -0.75 -2.37 -15.57
N LYS A 102 0.40 -2.79 -16.09
CA LYS A 102 0.66 -4.12 -16.66
C LYS A 102 1.83 -4.76 -15.94
N GLU A 103 1.99 -6.07 -16.03
CA GLU A 103 3.08 -6.82 -15.38
C GLU A 103 4.51 -6.29 -15.65
N LYS A 104 4.71 -5.56 -16.76
CA LYS A 104 5.98 -4.92 -17.08
C LYS A 104 6.22 -3.60 -16.35
N ASP A 105 5.17 -3.00 -15.80
CA ASP A 105 5.24 -1.74 -15.09
C ASP A 105 5.78 -1.99 -13.68
N LEU A 106 6.34 -0.96 -13.05
CA LEU A 106 6.97 -1.13 -11.74
C LEU A 106 5.93 -1.32 -10.63
N TYR A 107 4.80 -0.61 -10.75
CA TYR A 107 3.78 -0.55 -9.72
C TYR A 107 2.37 -0.58 -10.30
N GLU A 108 1.47 -1.14 -9.51
CA GLU A 108 0.02 -1.07 -9.68
C GLU A 108 -0.57 -0.06 -8.67
N TYR A 109 -1.53 0.71 -9.12
CA TYR A 109 -2.21 1.74 -8.34
C TYR A 109 -3.67 1.38 -8.11
N VAL A 110 -4.21 1.78 -6.97
CA VAL A 110 -5.61 1.49 -6.61
C VAL A 110 -6.30 2.73 -6.05
N THR A 111 -7.62 2.75 -6.14
CA THR A 111 -8.48 3.71 -5.43
C THR A 111 -8.94 3.12 -4.09
N LEU A 112 -9.50 3.95 -3.21
CA LEU A 112 -10.15 3.47 -1.98
C LEU A 112 -11.28 2.47 -2.29
N SER A 113 -12.03 2.70 -3.38
CA SER A 113 -13.08 1.79 -3.83
C SER A 113 -12.55 0.40 -4.21
N ASP A 114 -11.36 0.33 -4.83
CA ASP A 114 -10.74 -0.95 -5.18
C ASP A 114 -10.29 -1.71 -3.94
N ILE A 115 -9.71 -1.00 -2.96
CA ILE A 115 -9.36 -1.59 -1.65
C ILE A 115 -10.61 -2.16 -0.97
N GLU A 116 -11.73 -1.46 -0.98
CA GLU A 116 -12.99 -1.94 -0.40
C GLU A 116 -13.51 -3.20 -1.10
N LYS A 117 -13.43 -3.26 -2.44
CA LYS A 117 -13.80 -4.47 -3.20
C LYS A 117 -12.94 -5.66 -2.81
N ILE A 118 -11.62 -5.48 -2.67
CA ILE A 118 -10.68 -6.54 -2.27
C ILE A 118 -11.03 -7.04 -0.85
N ASN A 119 -11.22 -6.14 0.11
CA ASN A 119 -11.56 -6.50 1.49
C ASN A 119 -12.88 -7.27 1.57
N LYS A 120 -13.89 -6.82 0.82
CA LYS A 120 -15.20 -7.47 0.75
C LYS A 120 -15.10 -8.89 0.18
N ALA A 121 -14.28 -9.09 -0.87
CA ALA A 121 -14.09 -10.40 -1.48
C ALA A 121 -13.46 -11.42 -0.52
N VAL A 122 -12.62 -10.97 0.44
CA VAL A 122 -11.97 -11.82 1.44
C VAL A 122 -12.76 -11.89 2.75
N SER A 123 -13.83 -11.10 2.89
CA SER A 123 -14.60 -10.99 4.14
C SER A 123 -13.72 -10.64 5.33
N LEU A 124 -12.92 -9.58 5.18
CA LEU A 124 -12.13 -8.97 6.26
C LEU A 124 -12.75 -7.64 6.70
N GLN A 125 -12.75 -7.40 8.00
CA GLN A 125 -13.23 -6.16 8.58
C GLN A 125 -12.07 -5.16 8.73
N ARG A 126 -12.26 -3.94 8.22
CA ARG A 126 -11.34 -2.83 8.45
C ARG A 126 -11.47 -2.33 9.88
N GLU A 127 -10.35 -2.27 10.60
CA GLU A 127 -10.22 -1.56 11.86
C GLU A 127 -9.99 -0.07 11.62
N LYS A 128 -9.04 0.24 10.75
CA LYS A 128 -8.75 1.59 10.27
C LYS A 128 -7.92 1.57 8.98
N ILE A 129 -7.87 2.70 8.30
CA ILE A 129 -6.96 2.95 7.20
C ILE A 129 -6.18 4.23 7.50
N ILE A 130 -4.90 4.26 7.18
CA ILE A 130 -4.04 5.42 7.44
C ILE A 130 -3.26 5.81 6.18
N ALA A 131 -2.96 7.11 6.06
CA ALA A 131 -2.09 7.70 5.06
C ALA A 131 -0.71 7.97 5.67
N PRO A 132 0.25 7.02 5.65
CA PRO A 132 1.54 7.17 6.32
C PRO A 132 2.41 8.27 5.71
N ASP A 133 2.29 8.51 4.42
CA ASP A 133 3.08 9.52 3.70
C ASP A 133 2.40 10.89 3.68
N GLY A 134 1.07 10.94 3.57
CA GLY A 134 0.31 12.17 3.39
C GLY A 134 0.89 13.06 2.28
N ALA A 135 1.22 14.30 2.62
CA ALA A 135 1.82 15.27 1.71
C ALA A 135 3.35 15.11 1.51
N ALA A 136 4.03 14.25 2.29
CA ALA A 136 5.48 14.17 2.34
C ALA A 136 6.13 13.93 0.95
N ASN A 137 5.53 13.05 0.15
CA ASN A 137 6.07 12.73 -1.19
C ASN A 137 5.99 13.91 -2.17
N TYR A 138 5.00 14.80 -2.03
CA TYR A 138 4.89 16.02 -2.83
C TYR A 138 5.90 17.09 -2.39
N MET A 139 6.26 17.08 -1.10
CA MET A 139 7.07 18.11 -0.45
C MET A 139 8.53 17.71 -0.26
N ARG A 140 9.00 16.61 -0.85
CA ARG A 140 10.37 16.08 -0.66
C ARG A 140 11.50 17.13 -0.74
N PRO A 141 11.52 18.05 -1.72
CA PRO A 141 12.56 19.07 -1.76
C PRO A 141 12.51 20.00 -0.56
N VAL A 142 11.30 20.43 -0.17
CA VAL A 142 11.09 21.33 0.98
C VAL A 142 11.45 20.66 2.29
N LEU A 143 11.05 19.39 2.48
CA LEU A 143 11.35 18.62 3.70
C LEU A 143 12.86 18.45 3.93
N LYS A 144 13.65 18.38 2.86
CA LYS A 144 15.12 18.25 2.97
C LYS A 144 15.81 19.51 3.49
N GLU A 145 15.16 20.67 3.30
CA GLU A 145 15.69 21.97 3.70
C GLU A 145 15.12 22.45 5.05
N MET A 146 14.18 21.69 5.65
CA MET A 146 13.64 22.03 6.97
C MET A 146 14.70 21.82 8.07
N ASP A 147 14.74 22.75 9.03
CA ASP A 147 15.44 22.49 10.28
C ASP A 147 14.71 21.41 11.11
N GLU A 148 15.39 20.87 12.12
CA GLU A 148 14.88 19.74 12.91
C GLU A 148 13.56 20.09 13.62
N GLU A 149 13.44 21.29 14.18
CA GLU A 149 12.21 21.72 14.88
C GLU A 149 11.01 21.79 13.93
N THR A 150 11.19 22.40 12.76
CA THR A 150 10.16 22.50 11.72
C THR A 150 9.79 21.11 11.19
N PHE A 151 10.76 20.21 11.00
CA PHE A 151 10.49 18.85 10.57
C PHE A 151 9.71 18.04 11.60
N GLU A 152 10.01 18.18 12.88
CA GLU A 152 9.23 17.54 13.96
C GLU A 152 7.78 18.06 14.01
N LEU A 153 7.56 19.35 13.80
CA LEU A 153 6.21 19.91 13.68
C LEU A 153 5.46 19.35 12.48
N PHE A 154 6.15 19.17 11.33
CA PHE A 154 5.57 18.51 10.17
C PHE A 154 5.16 17.07 10.47
N VAL A 155 6.02 16.29 11.14
CA VAL A 155 5.71 14.91 11.55
C VAL A 155 4.49 14.87 12.47
N ARG A 156 4.42 15.77 13.46
CA ARG A 156 3.25 15.86 14.38
C ARG A 156 1.98 16.21 13.62
N TYR A 157 2.04 17.15 12.69
CA TYR A 157 0.91 17.47 11.80
C TYR A 157 0.50 16.24 10.99
N GLN A 158 1.43 15.58 10.32
CA GLN A 158 1.17 14.39 9.50
C GLN A 158 0.50 13.28 10.31
N MET A 159 0.97 13.02 11.52
CA MET A 159 0.33 12.06 12.42
C MET A 159 -1.09 12.46 12.80
N SER A 160 -1.35 13.75 13.00
CA SER A 160 -2.70 14.25 13.36
C SER A 160 -3.72 14.11 12.23
N VAL A 161 -3.28 14.03 10.98
CA VAL A 161 -4.15 13.92 9.80
C VAL A 161 -4.13 12.54 9.14
N ALA A 162 -3.30 11.62 9.62
CA ALA A 162 -3.06 10.33 8.97
C ALA A 162 -4.33 9.46 8.79
N GLU A 163 -5.33 9.62 9.65
CA GLU A 163 -6.61 8.87 9.58
C GLU A 163 -7.73 9.68 8.87
N ARG A 164 -7.44 10.85 8.35
CA ARG A 164 -8.45 11.69 7.68
C ARG A 164 -8.79 11.14 6.30
N MET A 165 -10.04 10.69 6.13
CA MET A 165 -10.54 10.09 4.89
C MET A 165 -10.55 11.06 3.71
N ASP A 166 -10.74 12.34 3.95
CA ASP A 166 -10.72 13.40 2.93
C ASP A 166 -9.32 13.70 2.36
N LEU A 167 -8.26 13.23 3.02
CA LEU A 167 -6.86 13.35 2.57
C LEU A 167 -6.26 12.00 2.12
N MET A 168 -6.96 10.89 2.36
CA MET A 168 -6.42 9.54 2.21
C MET A 168 -5.99 9.22 0.77
N GLY A 169 -6.86 9.52 -0.21
CA GLY A 169 -6.64 9.16 -1.61
C GLY A 169 -5.43 9.85 -2.25
N ALA A 170 -5.03 11.02 -1.76
CA ALA A 170 -3.89 11.77 -2.29
C ALA A 170 -2.54 11.38 -1.66
N SER A 171 -2.51 10.55 -0.62
CA SER A 171 -1.27 9.98 -0.09
C SER A 171 -0.61 9.05 -1.12
N ALA A 172 0.73 8.96 -1.13
CA ALA A 172 1.40 8.01 -2.02
C ALA A 172 1.03 6.57 -1.65
N HIS A 173 1.08 6.27 -0.35
CA HIS A 173 0.63 4.98 0.17
C HIS A 173 -0.55 5.16 1.12
N THR A 174 -1.36 4.11 1.21
CA THR A 174 -2.23 3.88 2.35
C THR A 174 -1.86 2.55 3.00
N VAL A 175 -2.11 2.45 4.31
CA VAL A 175 -2.03 1.19 5.03
C VAL A 175 -3.41 0.87 5.59
N ASP A 176 -4.00 -0.19 5.08
CA ASP A 176 -5.27 -0.73 5.54
C ASP A 176 -5.02 -1.75 6.65
N ILE A 177 -5.62 -1.57 7.81
CA ILE A 177 -5.47 -2.42 8.99
C ILE A 177 -6.74 -3.22 9.15
N LEU A 178 -6.62 -4.53 8.95
CA LEU A 178 -7.73 -5.47 8.88
C LEU A 178 -7.66 -6.45 10.05
N ARG A 179 -8.83 -6.85 10.57
CA ARG A 179 -8.94 -7.87 11.61
C ARG A 179 -9.46 -9.18 11.03
N VAL A 180 -8.81 -10.27 11.43
CA VAL A 180 -9.28 -11.64 11.12
C VAL A 180 -10.37 -12.02 12.13
N SER A 181 -11.58 -12.28 11.65
CA SER A 181 -12.73 -12.74 12.45
C SER A 181 -12.76 -14.26 12.63
#